data_dc8470965511714e0982395c193224bf
#
_entry.id   dc8470965511714e0982395c193224bf
#
_cell.length_a   1.000
_cell.length_b   1.000
_cell.length_c   1.000
_cell.angle_alpha   90.00
_cell.angle_beta   90.00
_cell.angle_gamma   90.00
#
_symmetry.space_group_name_H-M   'P 1'
#
loop_
_entity.id
_entity.type
_entity.pdbx_description
1 polymer ?
#
loop_
_entity_poly.entity_id
_entity_poly.type
_entity_poly.pdbx_seq_one_letter_code
_entity_poly.pdbx_strand_id
1 'polypeptide(L)'
;MKDYYKIGEISKIYGIGRDSLMYYEEIGILRPVRDINGYRMYNISDIWKLNLIKEFRSLNFPMKKIKEYLDDRSIESTKNILNEELDLIDKKIAEFISHKENIIKRLSSIESVIQNTKIDEIEVVYIEKRKALELNADIKRDEDFDFLIQKLQKEYEDRFNILGNNNIGSAFSTEAINKGIFNEFKSVFCFLESNEKVYNIVFDEGYYVTLNYTGSXSNNKMYMEKVFKFIEENNYKIIADPIEIYKIDIHETGIVEEFVTEIQVPITK
;
A
#
# COMPACT_ATOMS: atom_id res chain seq x y z
N MET A 1 9.17 11.02 -49.47
CA MET A 1 8.34 10.79 -48.27
C MET A 1 6.88 10.79 -48.72
N LYS A 2 6.03 9.92 -48.16
CA LYS A 2 4.59 9.89 -48.47
C LYS A 2 3.85 11.05 -47.79
N ASP A 3 2.82 11.57 -48.43
CA ASP A 3 1.92 12.55 -47.82
C ASP A 3 0.85 11.88 -46.93
N TYR A 4 0.52 10.63 -47.23
CA TYR A 4 -0.55 9.88 -46.55
C TYR A 4 -0.08 8.50 -46.07
N TYR A 5 -0.53 8.09 -44.93
CA TYR A 5 -0.19 6.82 -44.27
C TYR A 5 -1.45 6.08 -43.84
N LYS A 6 -1.45 4.75 -43.99
CA LYS A 6 -2.53 3.87 -43.52
C LYS A 6 -2.51 3.77 -42.00
N ILE A 7 -3.68 3.47 -41.37
CA ILE A 7 -3.81 3.32 -39.93
C ILE A 7 -2.78 2.34 -39.32
N GLY A 8 -2.51 1.22 -40.04
CA GLY A 8 -1.52 0.24 -39.56
C GLY A 8 -0.09 0.76 -39.57
N GLU A 9 0.25 1.63 -40.53
CA GLU A 9 1.57 2.28 -40.58
C GLU A 9 1.74 3.26 -39.43
N ILE A 10 0.72 4.10 -39.19
CA ILE A 10 0.71 5.09 -38.10
C ILE A 10 0.76 4.39 -36.75
N SER A 11 -0.06 3.35 -36.56
CA SER A 11 -0.08 2.53 -35.36
C SER A 11 1.33 2.01 -35.03
N LYS A 12 2.00 1.48 -35.99
CA LYS A 12 3.35 0.91 -35.86
C LYS A 12 4.41 1.99 -35.56
N ILE A 13 4.37 3.10 -36.32
CA ILE A 13 5.37 4.20 -36.19
C ILE A 13 5.28 4.86 -34.80
N TYR A 14 4.08 5.14 -34.35
CA TYR A 14 3.86 5.88 -33.10
C TYR A 14 3.66 4.99 -31.87
N GLY A 15 3.51 3.67 -32.05
CA GLY A 15 3.23 2.75 -30.95
C GLY A 15 1.85 3.00 -30.33
N ILE A 16 0.86 3.40 -31.14
CA ILE A 16 -0.49 3.73 -30.69
C ILE A 16 -1.46 2.71 -31.28
N GLY A 17 -2.32 2.13 -30.44
CA GLY A 17 -3.33 1.17 -30.88
C GLY A 17 -4.28 1.76 -31.92
N ARG A 18 -4.75 0.93 -32.84
CA ARG A 18 -5.71 1.37 -33.89
C ARG A 18 -6.98 1.94 -33.29
N ASP A 19 -7.47 1.36 -32.19
CA ASP A 19 -8.67 1.84 -31.50
C ASP A 19 -8.49 3.27 -30.98
N SER A 20 -7.30 3.58 -30.44
CA SER A 20 -6.96 4.95 -30.02
C SER A 20 -6.95 5.92 -31.19
N LEU A 21 -6.40 5.50 -32.33
CA LEU A 21 -6.37 6.34 -33.54
C LEU A 21 -7.80 6.61 -34.06
N MET A 22 -8.67 5.60 -34.02
CA MET A 22 -10.10 5.74 -34.37
C MET A 22 -10.83 6.66 -33.39
N TYR A 23 -10.53 6.53 -32.10
CA TYR A 23 -11.09 7.41 -31.07
C TYR A 23 -10.64 8.87 -31.30
N TYR A 24 -9.39 9.10 -31.68
CA TYR A 24 -8.91 10.47 -31.97
C TYR A 24 -9.60 11.07 -33.22
N GLU A 25 -9.98 10.22 -34.17
CA GLU A 25 -10.86 10.63 -35.30
C GLU A 25 -12.26 11.00 -34.79
N GLU A 26 -12.84 10.13 -33.96
CA GLU A 26 -14.19 10.33 -33.39
C GLU A 26 -14.32 11.66 -32.64
N ILE A 27 -13.33 12.02 -31.83
CA ILE A 27 -13.32 13.28 -31.09
C ILE A 27 -12.81 14.48 -31.90
N GLY A 28 -12.45 14.25 -33.19
CA GLY A 28 -12.11 15.32 -34.12
C GLY A 28 -10.67 15.84 -34.05
N ILE A 29 -9.77 15.14 -33.35
CA ILE A 29 -8.33 15.52 -33.30
C ILE A 29 -7.63 15.15 -34.62
N LEU A 30 -7.86 13.92 -35.11
CA LEU A 30 -7.32 13.46 -36.39
C LEU A 30 -8.44 13.49 -37.45
N ARG A 31 -8.09 13.84 -38.67
CA ARG A 31 -9.06 13.95 -39.77
C ARG A 31 -8.60 13.16 -40.99
N PRO A 32 -8.61 11.81 -40.90
CA PRO A 32 -8.19 11.01 -42.04
C PRO A 32 -9.16 11.16 -43.21
N VAL A 33 -8.62 11.10 -44.41
CA VAL A 33 -9.44 10.98 -45.61
C VAL A 33 -9.64 9.48 -45.92
N ARG A 34 -10.61 9.16 -46.79
CA ARG A 34 -10.85 7.78 -47.25
C ARG A 34 -10.25 7.61 -48.64
N ASP A 35 -9.53 6.51 -48.82
CA ASP A 35 -9.07 6.13 -50.17
C ASP A 35 -10.22 5.52 -50.99
N ILE A 36 -9.96 5.15 -52.21
CA ILE A 36 -10.94 4.58 -53.15
C ILE A 36 -11.61 3.30 -52.59
N ASN A 37 -10.95 2.61 -51.69
CA ASN A 37 -11.46 1.38 -51.06
C ASN A 37 -12.07 1.65 -49.65
N GLY A 38 -12.22 2.91 -49.26
CA GLY A 38 -12.79 3.30 -47.99
C GLY A 38 -11.82 3.26 -46.80
N TYR A 39 -10.56 2.93 -47.03
CA TYR A 39 -9.57 2.85 -45.93
C TYR A 39 -9.12 4.23 -45.45
N ARG A 40 -8.89 4.34 -44.13
CA ARG A 40 -8.40 5.57 -43.48
C ARG A 40 -6.96 5.88 -43.95
N MET A 41 -6.77 7.11 -44.43
CA MET A 41 -5.47 7.64 -44.85
C MET A 41 -5.20 8.91 -44.08
N TYR A 42 -4.14 8.89 -43.27
CA TYR A 42 -3.77 9.99 -42.37
C TYR A 42 -2.72 10.87 -43.03
N ASN A 43 -2.97 12.16 -43.14
CA ASN A 43 -2.04 13.12 -43.74
C ASN A 43 -0.88 13.42 -42.77
N ILE A 44 0.33 13.52 -43.33
CA ILE A 44 1.53 13.84 -42.51
C ILE A 44 1.38 15.16 -41.78
N SER A 45 0.63 16.11 -42.31
CA SER A 45 0.37 17.41 -41.70
C SER A 45 -0.53 17.30 -40.46
N ASP A 46 -1.15 16.15 -40.20
CA ASP A 46 -2.06 15.93 -39.04
C ASP A 46 -1.45 15.01 -37.99
N ILE A 47 -0.58 14.09 -38.41
CA ILE A 47 -0.07 13.04 -37.50
C ILE A 47 0.94 13.54 -36.45
N TRP A 48 1.54 14.72 -36.62
CA TRP A 48 2.44 15.31 -35.64
C TRP A 48 1.74 15.48 -34.26
N LYS A 49 0.43 15.66 -34.25
CA LYS A 49 -0.39 15.77 -33.04
C LYS A 49 -0.22 14.55 -32.11
N LEU A 50 0.08 13.39 -32.69
CA LEU A 50 0.22 12.14 -31.91
C LEU A 50 1.36 12.22 -30.89
N ASN A 51 2.44 12.93 -31.22
CA ASN A 51 3.55 13.13 -30.26
C ASN A 51 3.07 13.93 -29.03
N LEU A 52 2.34 15.02 -29.27
CA LEU A 52 1.80 15.84 -28.18
C LEU A 52 0.78 15.04 -27.35
N ILE A 53 -0.10 14.27 -28.00
CA ILE A 53 -1.06 13.44 -27.29
C ILE A 53 -0.32 12.45 -26.38
N LYS A 54 0.72 11.77 -26.88
CA LYS A 54 1.52 10.83 -26.08
C LYS A 54 2.13 11.51 -24.86
N GLU A 55 2.76 12.66 -25.07
CA GLU A 55 3.40 13.44 -24.02
C GLU A 55 2.40 13.80 -22.91
N PHE A 56 1.31 14.47 -23.28
CA PHE A 56 0.29 14.89 -22.29
C PHE A 56 -0.42 13.71 -21.63
N ARG A 57 -0.68 12.62 -22.38
CA ARG A 57 -1.30 11.42 -21.79
C ARG A 57 -0.38 10.73 -20.79
N SER A 58 0.94 10.80 -20.97
CA SER A 58 1.91 10.25 -20.01
C SER A 58 1.82 10.97 -18.64
N LEU A 59 1.30 12.18 -18.63
CA LEU A 59 1.08 13.00 -17.42
C LEU A 59 -0.39 12.99 -16.99
N ASN A 60 -1.20 12.10 -17.59
CA ASN A 60 -2.63 11.94 -17.30
C ASN A 60 -3.49 13.17 -17.61
N PHE A 61 -3.08 14.03 -18.56
CA PHE A 61 -3.97 15.09 -19.05
C PHE A 61 -5.24 14.46 -19.65
N PRO A 62 -6.43 14.98 -19.31
CA PRO A 62 -7.67 14.51 -19.93
C PRO A 62 -7.69 14.80 -21.44
N MET A 63 -8.25 13.90 -22.23
CA MET A 63 -8.33 14.07 -23.71
C MET A 63 -9.07 15.35 -24.09
N LYS A 64 -10.07 15.74 -23.33
CA LYS A 64 -10.81 17.00 -23.53
C LYS A 64 -9.85 18.22 -23.54
N LYS A 65 -8.96 18.28 -22.53
CA LYS A 65 -8.00 19.36 -22.40
C LYS A 65 -6.97 19.36 -23.53
N ILE A 66 -6.49 18.18 -23.93
CA ILE A 66 -5.58 18.01 -25.06
C ILE A 66 -6.24 18.52 -26.34
N LYS A 67 -7.50 18.17 -26.56
CA LYS A 67 -8.27 18.62 -27.74
C LYS A 67 -8.43 20.15 -27.73
N GLU A 68 -8.85 20.73 -26.61
CA GLU A 68 -9.01 22.20 -26.47
C GLU A 68 -7.71 22.93 -26.85
N TYR A 69 -6.57 22.43 -26.37
CA TYR A 69 -5.26 23.00 -26.70
C TYR A 69 -4.94 22.85 -28.19
N LEU A 70 -5.19 21.66 -28.78
CA LEU A 70 -4.90 21.41 -30.20
C LEU A 70 -5.78 22.24 -31.13
N ASP A 71 -7.00 22.57 -30.70
CA ASP A 71 -7.95 23.37 -31.49
C ASP A 71 -7.63 24.89 -31.46
N ASP A 72 -7.05 25.39 -30.37
CA ASP A 72 -6.76 26.83 -30.20
C ASP A 72 -5.31 27.05 -29.75
N ARG A 73 -4.37 26.73 -30.62
CA ARG A 73 -2.93 26.86 -30.32
C ARG A 73 -2.43 28.26 -30.60
N SER A 74 -1.85 28.86 -29.54
CA SER A 74 -1.13 30.12 -29.59
C SER A 74 0.15 29.97 -28.76
N ILE A 75 1.05 30.92 -28.84
CA ILE A 75 2.23 30.95 -27.96
C ILE A 75 1.78 31.01 -26.49
N GLU A 76 0.75 31.77 -26.21
CA GLU A 76 0.23 31.94 -24.84
C GLU A 76 -0.37 30.59 -24.34
N SER A 77 -1.25 29.95 -25.10
CA SER A 77 -1.83 28.67 -24.71
C SER A 77 -0.75 27.59 -24.57
N THR A 78 0.29 27.62 -25.41
CA THR A 78 1.43 26.69 -25.31
C THR A 78 2.20 26.91 -24.01
N LYS A 79 2.49 28.17 -23.64
CA LYS A 79 3.17 28.48 -22.37
C LYS A 79 2.33 27.99 -21.18
N ASN A 80 1.02 28.21 -21.24
CA ASN A 80 0.12 27.80 -20.15
C ASN A 80 0.11 26.27 -19.97
N ILE A 81 -0.05 25.50 -21.04
CA ILE A 81 -0.07 24.04 -20.93
C ILE A 81 1.28 23.47 -20.50
N LEU A 82 2.40 24.07 -20.94
CA LEU A 82 3.74 23.66 -20.49
C LEU A 82 3.95 23.94 -18.99
N ASN A 83 3.44 25.05 -18.47
CA ASN A 83 3.49 25.32 -17.03
C ASN A 83 2.65 24.30 -16.24
N GLU A 84 1.47 23.94 -16.73
CA GLU A 84 0.65 22.89 -16.10
C GLU A 84 1.37 21.52 -16.15
N GLU A 85 2.07 21.25 -17.25
CA GLU A 85 2.88 20.03 -17.39
C GLU A 85 3.99 19.99 -16.32
N LEU A 86 4.68 21.13 -16.10
CA LEU A 86 5.69 21.23 -15.04
C LEU A 86 5.10 20.94 -13.66
N ASP A 87 3.93 21.51 -13.35
CA ASP A 87 3.25 21.29 -12.07
C ASP A 87 2.90 19.81 -11.88
N LEU A 88 2.44 19.13 -12.93
CA LEU A 88 2.12 17.68 -12.86
C LEU A 88 3.38 16.84 -12.67
N ILE A 89 4.48 17.22 -13.34
CA ILE A 89 5.79 16.55 -13.17
C ILE A 89 6.26 16.72 -11.71
N ASP A 90 6.18 17.91 -11.14
CA ASP A 90 6.57 18.17 -9.75
C ASP A 90 5.76 17.30 -8.78
N LYS A 91 4.45 17.17 -9.02
CA LYS A 91 3.58 16.27 -8.25
C LYS A 91 4.05 14.81 -8.31
N LYS A 92 4.34 14.31 -9.52
CA LYS A 92 4.83 12.94 -9.71
C LYS A 92 6.18 12.72 -9.03
N ILE A 93 7.08 13.70 -9.09
CA ILE A 93 8.37 13.65 -8.40
C ILE A 93 8.14 13.51 -6.89
N ALA A 94 7.25 14.32 -6.32
CA ALA A 94 6.91 14.24 -4.89
C ALA A 94 6.34 12.86 -4.51
N GLU A 95 5.47 12.29 -5.33
CA GLU A 95 4.92 10.94 -5.14
C GLU A 95 6.03 9.87 -5.15
N PHE A 96 6.94 9.93 -6.12
CA PHE A 96 8.05 8.99 -6.23
C PHE A 96 9.03 9.11 -5.05
N ILE A 97 9.29 10.33 -4.57
CA ILE A 97 10.12 10.56 -3.38
C ILE A 97 9.45 9.90 -2.17
N SER A 98 8.15 10.09 -1.98
CA SER A 98 7.39 9.46 -0.90
C SER A 98 7.46 7.92 -0.98
N HIS A 99 7.26 7.34 -2.17
CA HIS A 99 7.39 5.89 -2.38
C HIS A 99 8.79 5.40 -2.03
N LYS A 100 9.81 6.12 -2.46
CA LYS A 100 11.23 5.79 -2.16
C LYS A 100 11.48 5.78 -0.65
N GLU A 101 10.98 6.79 0.06
CA GLU A 101 11.12 6.88 1.53
C GLU A 101 10.44 5.69 2.22
N ASN A 102 9.26 5.30 1.75
CA ASN A 102 8.56 4.13 2.30
C ASN A 102 9.35 2.83 2.07
N ILE A 103 9.95 2.66 0.89
CA ILE A 103 10.80 1.49 0.60
C ILE A 103 12.02 1.47 1.53
N ILE A 104 12.66 2.61 1.73
CA ILE A 104 13.83 2.73 2.64
C ILE A 104 13.42 2.36 4.07
N LYS A 105 12.28 2.87 4.55
CA LYS A 105 11.76 2.53 5.89
C LYS A 105 11.51 1.02 6.01
N ARG A 106 10.93 0.41 4.98
CA ARG A 106 10.66 -1.04 4.95
C ARG A 106 11.95 -1.85 5.03
N LEU A 107 12.95 -1.49 4.21
CA LEU A 107 14.27 -2.15 4.24
C LEU A 107 14.90 -2.05 5.64
N SER A 108 14.90 -0.85 6.21
CA SER A 108 15.45 -0.57 7.54
C SER A 108 14.72 -1.39 8.63
N SER A 109 13.40 -1.51 8.52
CA SER A 109 12.58 -2.27 9.45
C SER A 109 12.94 -3.76 9.41
N ILE A 110 13.02 -4.34 8.20
CA ILE A 110 13.40 -5.76 8.02
C ILE A 110 14.80 -6.01 8.61
N GLU A 111 15.77 -5.16 8.26
CA GLU A 111 17.15 -5.27 8.77
C GLU A 111 17.18 -5.18 10.29
N SER A 112 16.42 -4.26 10.88
CA SER A 112 16.34 -4.10 12.34
C SER A 112 15.76 -5.35 13.02
N VAL A 113 14.71 -5.93 12.43
CA VAL A 113 14.12 -7.17 12.98
C VAL A 113 15.14 -8.30 12.95
N ILE A 114 15.81 -8.49 11.82
CA ILE A 114 16.82 -9.57 11.66
C ILE A 114 17.99 -9.40 12.65
N GLN A 115 18.48 -8.17 12.85
CA GLN A 115 19.67 -7.91 13.64
C GLN A 115 19.42 -7.81 15.14
N ASN A 116 18.27 -7.29 15.53
CA ASN A 116 18.02 -6.85 16.91
C ASN A 116 16.97 -7.68 17.66
N THR A 117 16.22 -8.55 16.96
CA THR A 117 15.17 -9.33 17.62
C THR A 117 15.75 -10.58 18.28
N LYS A 118 15.54 -10.69 19.58
CA LYS A 118 15.89 -11.89 20.35
C LYS A 118 14.75 -12.88 20.24
N ILE A 119 15.02 -14.01 19.64
CA ILE A 119 14.03 -15.07 19.43
C ILE A 119 13.96 -15.98 20.66
N ASP A 120 12.74 -16.30 21.09
CA ASP A 120 12.44 -17.21 22.22
C ASP A 120 12.99 -16.73 23.56
N GLU A 121 13.22 -15.43 23.72
CA GLU A 121 13.61 -14.81 24.99
C GLU A 121 12.45 -13.95 25.50
N ILE A 122 12.12 -14.09 26.79
CA ILE A 122 11.10 -13.28 27.44
C ILE A 122 11.77 -12.02 27.99
N GLU A 123 11.19 -10.86 27.71
CA GLU A 123 11.64 -9.57 28.24
C GLU A 123 10.47 -8.85 28.91
N VAL A 124 10.78 -8.02 29.89
CA VAL A 124 9.81 -7.10 30.51
C VAL A 124 10.24 -5.70 30.11
N VAL A 125 9.45 -5.05 29.26
CA VAL A 125 9.80 -3.75 28.68
C VAL A 125 8.73 -2.72 29.00
N TYR A 126 9.13 -1.46 29.14
CA TYR A 126 8.20 -0.34 29.23
C TYR A 126 7.93 0.15 27.80
N ILE A 127 6.67 0.21 27.42
CA ILE A 127 6.25 0.66 26.08
C ILE A 127 5.41 1.92 26.25
N GLU A 128 5.76 2.96 25.48
CA GLU A 128 5.03 4.22 25.44
C GLU A 128 3.64 4.04 24.82
N LYS A 129 2.75 4.96 25.13
CA LYS A 129 1.38 5.01 24.57
C LYS A 129 1.42 4.98 23.04
N ARG A 130 0.59 4.12 22.44
CA ARG A 130 0.51 3.95 20.97
C ARG A 130 -0.93 4.10 20.52
N LYS A 131 -1.11 4.88 19.44
CA LYS A 131 -2.40 5.01 18.76
C LYS A 131 -2.49 3.97 17.64
N ALA A 132 -3.69 3.49 17.37
CA ALA A 132 -3.91 2.53 16.28
C ALA A 132 -5.29 2.71 15.65
N LEU A 133 -5.42 2.13 14.47
CA LEU A 133 -6.73 1.84 13.89
C LEU A 133 -7.02 0.36 14.10
N GLU A 134 -8.18 0.07 14.61
CA GLU A 134 -8.63 -1.29 14.91
C GLU A 134 -9.91 -1.61 14.16
N LEU A 135 -9.99 -2.82 13.65
CA LEU A 135 -11.20 -3.40 13.08
C LEU A 135 -11.58 -4.64 13.90
N ASN A 136 -12.72 -4.56 14.55
CA ASN A 136 -13.24 -5.67 15.36
C ASN A 136 -13.84 -6.74 14.47
N ALA A 137 -13.48 -7.99 14.69
CA ALA A 137 -14.05 -9.14 13.99
C ALA A 137 -13.63 -10.45 14.69
N ASP A 138 -14.50 -11.41 14.66
CA ASP A 138 -14.17 -12.78 15.11
C ASP A 138 -13.32 -13.44 14.03
N ILE A 139 -12.02 -13.47 14.24
CA ILE A 139 -11.04 -14.02 13.30
C ILE A 139 -10.68 -15.44 13.76
N LYS A 140 -10.89 -16.40 12.89
CA LYS A 140 -10.65 -17.82 13.19
C LYS A 140 -9.72 -18.50 12.19
N ARG A 141 -9.41 -17.83 11.08
CA ARG A 141 -8.59 -18.38 9.98
C ARG A 141 -7.66 -17.32 9.43
N ASP A 142 -6.54 -17.75 8.91
CA ASP A 142 -5.54 -16.85 8.30
C ASP A 142 -6.14 -16.06 7.12
N GLU A 143 -7.04 -16.69 6.34
CA GLU A 143 -7.70 -16.02 5.22
C GLU A 143 -8.62 -14.88 5.69
N ASP A 144 -9.25 -15.03 6.85
CA ASP A 144 -10.08 -13.98 7.45
C ASP A 144 -9.20 -12.78 7.81
N PHE A 145 -7.98 -13.03 8.28
CA PHE A 145 -7.02 -11.99 8.66
C PHE A 145 -6.65 -11.11 7.47
N ASP A 146 -6.22 -11.71 6.35
CA ASP A 146 -5.84 -10.95 5.13
C ASP A 146 -7.02 -10.12 4.61
N PHE A 147 -8.21 -10.70 4.61
CA PHE A 147 -9.43 -10.00 4.18
C PHE A 147 -9.71 -8.77 5.06
N LEU A 148 -9.53 -8.90 6.38
CA LEU A 148 -9.76 -7.80 7.33
C LEU A 148 -8.71 -6.71 7.21
N ILE A 149 -7.45 -7.09 6.97
CA ILE A 149 -6.38 -6.11 6.68
C ILE A 149 -6.72 -5.32 5.41
N GLN A 150 -7.16 -5.98 4.34
CA GLN A 150 -7.58 -5.31 3.11
C GLN A 150 -8.78 -4.36 3.37
N LYS A 151 -9.70 -4.78 4.20
CA LYS A 151 -10.86 -3.95 4.57
C LYS A 151 -10.42 -2.72 5.36
N LEU A 152 -9.51 -2.89 6.32
CA LEU A 152 -8.91 -1.80 7.09
C LEU A 152 -8.18 -0.82 6.16
N GLN A 153 -7.36 -1.33 5.25
CA GLN A 153 -6.66 -0.53 4.24
C GLN A 153 -7.63 0.28 3.40
N LYS A 154 -8.67 -0.35 2.87
CA LYS A 154 -9.67 0.29 2.00
C LYS A 154 -10.46 1.38 2.73
N GLU A 155 -10.84 1.14 3.99
CA GLU A 155 -11.59 2.09 4.81
C GLU A 155 -10.78 3.37 5.08
N TYR A 156 -9.44 3.24 5.10
CA TYR A 156 -8.53 4.34 5.44
C TYR A 156 -7.51 4.64 4.33
N GLU A 157 -7.80 4.25 3.08
CA GLU A 157 -6.90 4.28 1.91
C GLU A 157 -6.20 5.61 1.65
N ASP A 158 -6.84 6.72 1.96
CA ASP A 158 -6.27 8.06 1.76
C ASP A 158 -5.20 8.44 2.80
N ARG A 159 -4.94 7.58 3.78
CA ARG A 159 -4.13 7.93 4.96
C ARG A 159 -2.98 6.99 5.24
N PHE A 160 -2.89 5.83 4.55
CA PHE A 160 -1.90 4.81 4.90
C PHE A 160 -1.22 4.20 3.70
N ASN A 161 0.10 4.27 3.73
CA ASN A 161 0.94 3.26 3.13
C ASN A 161 1.17 2.17 4.20
N ILE A 162 0.16 1.33 4.41
CA ILE A 162 0.19 0.28 5.43
C ILE A 162 1.21 -0.81 5.05
N LEU A 163 1.44 -0.98 3.75
CA LEU A 163 2.42 -1.96 3.26
C LEU A 163 3.84 -1.53 3.60
N GLY A 164 4.40 -2.19 4.59
CA GLY A 164 5.83 -2.12 4.85
C GLY A 164 6.29 -1.53 6.18
N ASN A 165 5.40 -1.28 7.10
CA ASN A 165 5.76 -0.72 8.40
C ASN A 165 5.41 -1.65 9.56
N ASN A 166 5.80 -2.88 9.63
CA ASN A 166 5.73 -3.79 10.81
C ASN A 166 4.79 -3.35 11.96
N ASN A 167 3.69 -2.73 11.60
CA ASN A 167 2.80 -2.06 12.55
C ASN A 167 1.44 -2.74 12.64
N ILE A 168 1.31 -3.88 11.96
CA ILE A 168 0.05 -4.64 11.92
C ILE A 168 0.10 -5.74 12.99
N GLY A 169 -1.02 -5.91 13.66
CA GLY A 169 -1.14 -6.95 14.67
C GLY A 169 -2.58 -7.38 14.87
N SER A 170 -2.76 -8.31 15.80
CA SER A 170 -4.07 -8.78 16.23
C SER A 170 -4.15 -8.81 17.76
N ALA A 171 -5.34 -8.56 18.27
CA ALA A 171 -5.63 -8.68 19.70
C ALA A 171 -6.34 -10.00 19.97
N PHE A 172 -5.88 -10.70 20.97
CA PHE A 172 -6.48 -11.98 21.38
C PHE A 172 -7.80 -11.76 22.09
N SER A 173 -8.66 -12.76 22.07
CA SER A 173 -9.83 -12.82 22.95
C SER A 173 -9.40 -13.36 24.31
N THR A 174 -9.38 -12.52 25.34
CA THR A 174 -9.10 -12.95 26.72
C THR A 174 -10.07 -14.05 27.16
N GLU A 175 -11.33 -13.97 26.72
CA GLU A 175 -12.32 -15.01 27.01
C GLU A 175 -11.94 -16.36 26.39
N ALA A 176 -11.45 -16.37 25.16
CA ALA A 176 -10.98 -17.57 24.49
C ALA A 176 -9.70 -18.13 25.15
N ILE A 177 -8.77 -17.24 25.46
CA ILE A 177 -7.52 -17.63 26.17
C ILE A 177 -7.84 -18.31 27.51
N ASN A 178 -8.78 -17.77 28.28
CA ASN A 178 -9.20 -18.36 29.57
C ASN A 178 -9.80 -19.77 29.40
N LYS A 179 -10.25 -20.10 28.19
CA LYS A 179 -10.75 -21.45 27.83
C LYS A 179 -9.66 -22.32 27.19
N GLY A 180 -8.42 -21.83 27.12
CA GLY A 180 -7.29 -22.53 26.48
C GLY A 180 -7.30 -22.46 24.96
N ILE A 181 -8.02 -21.49 24.38
CA ILE A 181 -8.14 -21.30 22.93
C ILE A 181 -7.25 -20.12 22.54
N PHE A 182 -6.21 -20.37 21.75
CA PHE A 182 -5.19 -19.37 21.39
C PHE A 182 -5.21 -18.97 19.91
N ASN A 183 -6.20 -19.42 19.16
CA ASN A 183 -6.36 -19.07 17.74
C ASN A 183 -7.64 -18.27 17.46
N GLU A 184 -8.15 -17.60 18.47
CA GLU A 184 -9.30 -16.69 18.34
C GLU A 184 -8.87 -15.27 18.65
N PHE A 185 -8.91 -14.42 17.62
CA PHE A 185 -8.59 -13.00 17.73
C PHE A 185 -9.89 -12.20 17.66
N LYS A 186 -10.00 -11.17 18.47
CA LYS A 186 -11.17 -10.29 18.48
C LYS A 186 -11.06 -9.13 17.51
N SER A 187 -9.83 -8.80 17.10
CA SER A 187 -9.61 -7.65 16.22
C SER A 187 -8.25 -7.74 15.54
N VAL A 188 -8.15 -7.00 14.42
CA VAL A 188 -6.87 -6.65 13.81
C VAL A 188 -6.66 -5.15 13.98
N PHE A 189 -5.41 -4.71 14.06
CA PHE A 189 -5.08 -3.30 14.21
C PHE A 189 -3.82 -2.94 13.44
N CYS A 190 -3.67 -1.63 13.20
CA CYS A 190 -2.46 -1.06 12.62
C CYS A 190 -2.02 0.11 13.50
N PHE A 191 -0.79 0.07 14.02
CA PHE A 191 -0.21 1.19 14.78
C PHE A 191 0.07 2.37 13.87
N LEU A 192 -0.09 3.57 14.41
CA LEU A 192 0.03 4.84 13.71
C LEU A 192 1.25 5.62 14.17
N GLU A 193 1.72 6.52 13.33
CA GLU A 193 2.71 7.53 13.73
C GLU A 193 2.11 8.39 14.87
N SER A 194 2.96 8.83 15.77
CA SER A 194 2.54 9.58 16.97
C SER A 194 1.76 10.86 16.67
N ASN A 195 2.05 11.49 15.51
CA ASN A 195 1.40 12.74 15.08
C ASN A 195 0.04 12.54 14.39
N GLU A 196 -0.37 11.28 14.12
CA GLU A 196 -1.67 11.00 13.49
C GLU A 196 -2.83 11.42 14.40
N LYS A 197 -3.81 12.09 13.80
CA LYS A 197 -4.98 12.63 14.51
C LYS A 197 -6.19 11.71 14.46
N VAL A 198 -6.24 10.80 13.48
CA VAL A 198 -7.38 9.89 13.30
C VAL A 198 -6.97 8.50 13.75
N TYR A 199 -7.56 8.07 14.84
CA TYR A 199 -7.36 6.74 15.44
C TYR A 199 -8.65 6.36 16.18
N ASN A 200 -8.85 5.08 16.40
CA ASN A 200 -10.04 4.60 17.11
C ASN A 200 -9.71 3.75 18.34
N ILE A 201 -8.44 3.45 18.57
CA ILE A 201 -8.00 2.74 19.78
C ILE A 201 -6.64 3.31 20.24
N VAL A 202 -6.41 3.21 21.54
CA VAL A 202 -5.13 3.57 22.17
C VAL A 202 -4.66 2.36 22.98
N PHE A 203 -3.41 1.98 22.79
CA PHE A 203 -2.71 1.02 23.65
C PHE A 203 -1.93 1.83 24.68
N ASP A 204 -2.31 1.67 25.94
CA ASP A 204 -1.76 2.48 27.02
C ASP A 204 -0.29 2.20 27.26
N GLU A 205 0.41 3.21 27.73
CA GLU A 205 1.80 3.07 28.19
C GLU A 205 1.88 2.19 29.44
N GLY A 206 2.96 1.47 29.56
CA GLY A 206 3.14 0.62 30.73
C GLY A 206 4.14 -0.50 30.50
N TYR A 207 4.20 -1.41 31.45
CA TYR A 207 5.05 -2.59 31.32
C TYR A 207 4.35 -3.69 30.54
N TYR A 208 5.10 -4.31 29.67
CA TYR A 208 4.66 -5.45 28.86
C TYR A 208 5.65 -6.59 29.01
N VAL A 209 5.14 -7.80 29.13
CA VAL A 209 5.96 -9.00 28.92
C VAL A 209 5.92 -9.27 27.43
N THR A 210 7.09 -9.38 26.81
CA THR A 210 7.24 -9.60 25.37
C THR A 210 8.02 -10.86 25.09
N LEU A 211 7.71 -11.50 23.96
CA LEU A 211 8.45 -12.65 23.44
C LEU A 211 8.32 -12.63 21.92
N ASN A 212 9.48 -12.74 21.22
CA ASN A 212 9.48 -12.89 19.77
C ASN A 212 9.70 -14.37 19.41
N TYR A 213 8.95 -14.87 18.42
CA TYR A 213 9.13 -16.22 17.93
C TYR A 213 9.15 -16.22 16.40
N THR A 214 9.70 -17.32 15.84
CA THR A 214 9.72 -17.52 14.39
C THR A 214 8.78 -18.65 14.00
N GLY A 215 8.38 -18.65 12.72
CA GLY A 215 7.53 -19.69 12.13
C GLY A 215 6.06 -19.34 12.16
N SER A 216 5.26 -20.42 11.92
CA SER A 216 3.80 -20.30 11.78
C SER A 216 3.09 -19.72 13.00
N UNK A 217 2.26 -19.04 12.81
CA UNK A 217 1.43 -18.59 13.69
C UNK A 217 0.86 -19.57 14.50
N SER A 218 0.62 -20.77 13.97
CA SER A 218 0.12 -21.94 14.75
C SER A 218 0.95 -22.25 16.00
N ASN A 219 2.14 -21.73 16.07
CA ASN A 219 3.02 -21.90 17.23
C ASN A 219 2.65 -20.98 18.42
N ASN A 220 1.73 -20.05 18.21
CA ASN A 220 1.40 -19.02 19.19
C ASN A 220 0.99 -19.59 20.55
N LYS A 221 0.26 -20.71 20.57
CA LYS A 221 -0.18 -21.36 21.82
C LYS A 221 1.01 -21.67 22.73
N MET A 222 2.03 -22.33 22.17
CA MET A 222 3.22 -22.73 22.93
C MET A 222 3.93 -21.52 23.54
N TYR A 223 4.10 -20.46 22.75
CA TYR A 223 4.80 -19.25 23.19
C TYR A 223 3.94 -18.42 24.16
N MET A 224 2.63 -18.38 23.93
CA MET A 224 1.72 -17.67 24.85
C MET A 224 1.68 -18.37 26.21
N GLU A 225 1.62 -19.71 26.26
CA GLU A 225 1.69 -20.48 27.50
C GLU A 225 3.00 -20.20 28.26
N LYS A 226 4.13 -20.09 27.53
CA LYS A 226 5.43 -19.74 28.09
C LYS A 226 5.40 -18.34 28.74
N VAL A 227 4.80 -17.35 28.03
CA VAL A 227 4.66 -15.98 28.55
C VAL A 227 3.76 -15.95 29.80
N PHE A 228 2.61 -16.65 29.77
CA PHE A 228 1.70 -16.67 30.91
C PHE A 228 2.33 -17.33 32.15
N LYS A 229 3.07 -18.41 31.94
CA LYS A 229 3.80 -19.08 33.02
C LYS A 229 4.80 -18.10 33.67
N PHE A 230 5.57 -17.37 32.85
CA PHE A 230 6.50 -16.36 33.32
C PHE A 230 5.78 -15.27 34.15
N ILE A 231 4.64 -14.79 33.66
CA ILE A 231 3.81 -13.77 34.35
C ILE A 231 3.38 -14.29 35.72
N GLU A 232 2.89 -15.52 35.77
CA GLU A 232 2.44 -16.18 37.03
C GLU A 232 3.62 -16.33 38.01
N GLU A 233 4.75 -16.87 37.57
CA GLU A 233 5.95 -17.09 38.38
C GLU A 233 6.51 -15.80 38.99
N ASN A 234 6.31 -14.66 38.30
CA ASN A 234 6.77 -13.35 38.76
C ASN A 234 5.69 -12.55 39.51
N ASN A 235 4.51 -13.14 39.73
CA ASN A 235 3.37 -12.51 40.41
C ASN A 235 2.88 -11.23 39.73
N TYR A 236 3.05 -11.10 38.42
CA TYR A 236 2.53 -9.98 37.64
C TYR A 236 1.02 -10.20 37.38
N LYS A 237 0.30 -9.10 37.14
CA LYS A 237 -1.13 -9.19 36.77
C LYS A 237 -1.32 -8.67 35.36
N ILE A 238 -2.04 -9.44 34.52
CA ILE A 238 -2.43 -9.02 33.19
C ILE A 238 -3.54 -7.98 33.33
N ILE A 239 -3.38 -6.85 32.61
CA ILE A 239 -4.30 -5.69 32.77
C ILE A 239 -5.09 -5.37 31.50
N ALA A 240 -4.77 -5.99 30.36
CA ALA A 240 -5.54 -5.86 29.12
C ALA A 240 -5.25 -7.04 28.21
N ASP A 241 -5.94 -7.10 27.09
CA ASP A 241 -5.82 -8.21 26.13
C ASP A 241 -4.39 -8.33 25.59
N PRO A 242 -3.86 -9.56 25.54
CA PRO A 242 -2.59 -9.81 24.82
C PRO A 242 -2.73 -9.48 23.33
N ILE A 243 -1.62 -9.09 22.71
CA ILE A 243 -1.57 -8.82 21.29
C ILE A 243 -0.40 -9.54 20.64
N GLU A 244 -0.53 -9.79 19.33
CA GLU A 244 0.57 -10.18 18.46
C GLU A 244 0.85 -9.08 17.45
N ILE A 245 2.12 -8.86 17.15
CA ILE A 245 2.59 -7.91 16.14
C ILE A 245 3.40 -8.71 15.11
N TYR A 246 3.05 -8.57 13.83
CA TYR A 246 3.67 -9.31 12.74
C TYR A 246 4.83 -8.48 12.19
N LYS A 247 6.05 -8.84 12.57
CA LYS A 247 7.29 -8.11 12.21
C LYS A 247 7.83 -8.52 10.84
N ILE A 248 7.74 -9.80 10.52
CA ILE A 248 8.02 -10.36 9.18
C ILE A 248 6.95 -11.41 8.94
N ASP A 249 6.24 -11.30 7.85
CA ASP A 249 5.14 -12.22 7.54
C ASP A 249 5.08 -12.56 6.03
N ILE A 250 3.96 -13.02 5.57
CA ILE A 250 3.71 -13.43 4.18
C ILE A 250 4.01 -12.32 3.16
N HIS A 251 4.02 -11.06 3.58
CA HIS A 251 4.29 -9.93 2.70
C HIS A 251 5.78 -9.74 2.42
N GLU A 252 6.66 -10.24 3.30
CA GLU A 252 8.12 -10.13 3.16
C GLU A 252 8.75 -11.42 2.63
N THR A 253 8.19 -12.59 2.97
CA THR A 253 8.80 -13.87 2.59
C THR A 253 7.76 -14.96 2.37
N GLY A 254 8.06 -15.92 1.51
CA GLY A 254 7.26 -17.14 1.36
C GLY A 254 7.80 -18.30 2.20
N ILE A 255 8.80 -18.06 3.02
CA ILE A 255 9.44 -19.09 3.87
C ILE A 255 8.91 -18.93 5.30
N VAL A 256 8.04 -19.84 5.71
CA VAL A 256 7.33 -19.78 7.00
C VAL A 256 8.30 -19.64 8.19
N GLU A 257 9.44 -20.31 8.13
CA GLU A 257 10.47 -20.29 9.18
C GLU A 257 11.09 -18.91 9.40
N GLU A 258 10.95 -18.01 8.41
CA GLU A 258 11.45 -16.62 8.50
C GLU A 258 10.41 -15.65 9.08
N PHE A 259 9.17 -16.07 9.26
CA PHE A 259 8.15 -15.20 9.89
C PHE A 259 8.61 -14.86 11.31
N VAL A 260 8.42 -13.60 11.71
CA VAL A 260 8.76 -13.14 13.07
C VAL A 260 7.52 -12.45 13.65
N THR A 261 7.05 -13.02 14.75
CA THR A 261 5.89 -12.49 15.49
C THR A 261 6.31 -12.13 16.91
N GLU A 262 5.85 -10.97 17.38
CA GLU A 262 6.06 -10.54 18.75
C GLU A 262 4.75 -10.63 19.54
N ILE A 263 4.74 -11.42 20.61
CA ILE A 263 3.67 -11.42 21.62
C ILE A 263 3.95 -10.29 22.59
N GLN A 264 2.92 -9.51 22.95
CA GLN A 264 2.99 -8.48 23.99
C GLN A 264 1.80 -8.65 24.94
N VAL A 265 2.08 -8.80 26.22
CA VAL A 265 1.06 -8.92 27.27
C VAL A 265 1.22 -7.76 28.27
N PRO A 266 0.25 -6.84 28.34
CA PRO A 266 0.35 -5.71 29.28
C PRO A 266 0.15 -6.18 30.71
N ILE A 267 1.02 -5.69 31.60
CA ILE A 267 1.05 -6.15 33.00
C ILE A 267 1.19 -4.98 33.97
N THR A 268 0.80 -5.25 35.23
CA THR A 268 1.23 -4.43 36.38
C THR A 268 2.10 -5.31 37.27
N LYS A 269 3.17 -4.73 37.78
CA LYS A 269 4.11 -5.38 38.73
C LYS A 269 3.55 -5.33 40.14
#